data_426dc797b4e912dd106bdccd05e5d339
#
_entry.id   426dc797b4e912dd106bdccd05e5d339
#
_cell.length_a   1.000
_cell.length_b   1.000
_cell.length_c   1.000
_cell.angle_alpha   90.00
_cell.angle_beta   90.00
_cell.angle_gamma   90.00
#
_symmetry.space_group_name_H-M   'P 1'
#
loop_
_entity.id
_entity.type
_entity.pdbx_description
1 polymer ?
#
loop_
_entity_poly.entity_id
_entity_poly.type
_entity_poly.pdbx_seq_one_letter_code
_entity_poly.pdbx_strand_id
1 'polypeptide(L)'
;HPDGSLREYSFSKIPPNHIFIDTEIIANAPVRYLWAGMGDTMAKHYECTISSRNDTPAHSDAMGIALSSMCAAPILRWGKQAMADCEAHRVTEELTEIILAIIVSTGFVSNFVQVDYTTGMAHAMYNGFTILPSTEANHHLHGEVVSYGILVMLTVDKQYEERDRVMA
;
A
#
# COMPACT_ATOMS: atom_id res chain seq x y z
N HIS A 1 16.28 -2.51 -13.70
CA HIS A 1 16.89 -2.65 -15.04
C HIS A 1 16.63 -1.39 -15.87
N PRO A 2 17.44 -1.11 -16.93
CA PRO A 2 17.20 0.02 -17.82
C PRO A 2 15.86 -0.02 -18.57
N ASP A 3 15.25 -1.18 -18.68
CA ASP A 3 13.93 -1.43 -19.29
C ASP A 3 12.74 -1.23 -18.33
N GLY A 4 12.99 -0.73 -17.11
CA GLY A 4 11.96 -0.53 -16.10
C GLY A 4 11.54 -1.78 -15.32
N SER A 5 12.04 -2.98 -15.67
CA SER A 5 11.70 -4.20 -14.94
C SER A 5 12.33 -4.23 -13.54
N LEU A 6 11.66 -4.91 -12.60
CA LEU A 6 12.18 -5.12 -11.25
C LEU A 6 13.50 -5.89 -11.32
N ARG A 7 14.53 -5.37 -10.65
CA ARG A 7 15.84 -6.02 -10.56
C ARG A 7 15.98 -6.88 -9.31
N GLU A 8 15.77 -6.25 -8.16
CA GLU A 8 15.95 -6.90 -6.86
C GLU A 8 15.29 -6.09 -5.75
N TYR A 9 14.98 -6.73 -4.64
CA TYR A 9 14.64 -6.03 -3.40
C TYR A 9 15.91 -5.73 -2.61
N SER A 10 16.04 -4.49 -2.14
CA SER A 10 17.14 -4.07 -1.28
C SER A 10 16.63 -3.87 0.14
N PHE A 11 17.25 -4.56 1.09
CA PHE A 11 16.86 -4.49 2.50
C PHE A 11 17.90 -3.68 3.30
N SER A 12 17.42 -2.66 4.02
CA SER A 12 18.23 -1.96 5.00
C SER A 12 18.31 -2.78 6.29
N LYS A 13 19.52 -2.88 6.87
CA LYS A 13 19.72 -3.62 8.13
C LYS A 13 19.15 -2.88 9.35
N ILE A 14 19.00 -1.57 9.24
CA ILE A 14 18.57 -0.68 10.33
C ILE A 14 17.48 0.22 9.78
N PRO A 15 16.30 0.31 10.44
CA PRO A 15 15.26 1.26 10.06
C PRO A 15 15.72 2.70 10.31
N PRO A 16 15.10 3.71 9.67
CA PRO A 16 15.39 5.11 9.96
C PRO A 16 15.11 5.45 11.43
N ASN A 17 16.02 6.19 12.06
CA ASN A 17 15.83 6.63 13.45
C ASN A 17 14.80 7.75 13.58
N HIS A 18 14.62 8.55 12.53
CA HIS A 18 13.70 9.69 12.48
C HIS A 18 13.07 9.75 11.10
N ILE A 19 11.80 10.15 11.07
CA ILE A 19 11.02 10.41 9.87
C ILE A 19 10.51 11.85 9.98
N PHE A 20 10.82 12.69 8.99
CA PHE A 20 10.29 14.05 8.87
C PHE A 20 9.25 14.05 7.75
N ILE A 21 8.04 14.46 8.08
CA ILE A 21 6.91 14.49 7.14
C ILE A 21 6.43 15.93 7.01
N ASP A 22 6.54 16.49 5.81
CA ASP A 22 5.96 17.78 5.48
C ASP A 22 4.65 17.54 4.72
N THR A 23 3.54 17.75 5.41
CA THR A 23 2.20 17.52 4.86
C THR A 23 1.81 18.53 3.79
N GLU A 24 2.40 19.76 3.82
CA GLU A 24 2.16 20.76 2.79
C GLU A 24 2.76 20.36 1.45
N ILE A 25 3.95 19.77 1.45
CA ILE A 25 4.56 19.23 0.22
C ILE A 25 3.66 18.16 -0.39
N ILE A 26 3.12 17.28 0.44
CA ILE A 26 2.26 16.19 -0.03
C ILE A 26 0.92 16.73 -0.52
N ALA A 27 0.30 17.68 0.19
CA ALA A 27 -0.94 18.32 -0.22
C ALA A 27 -0.82 19.09 -1.55
N ASN A 28 0.38 19.53 -1.90
CA ASN A 28 0.66 20.23 -3.16
C ASN A 28 1.18 19.32 -4.28
N ALA A 29 1.35 18.03 -4.01
CA ALA A 29 1.74 17.05 -5.03
C ALA A 29 0.52 16.66 -5.90
N PRO A 30 0.75 16.16 -7.13
CA PRO A 30 -0.34 15.61 -7.94
C PRO A 30 -1.09 14.51 -7.18
N VAL A 31 -2.41 14.63 -7.08
CA VAL A 31 -3.30 13.73 -6.33
C VAL A 31 -3.14 12.26 -6.71
N ARG A 32 -2.75 11.99 -7.95
CA ARG A 32 -2.45 10.65 -8.45
C ARG A 32 -1.41 9.91 -7.61
N TYR A 33 -0.41 10.62 -7.06
CA TYR A 33 0.59 10.01 -6.19
C TYR A 33 0.02 9.63 -4.83
N LEU A 34 -0.89 10.45 -4.27
CA LEU A 34 -1.60 10.11 -3.05
C LEU A 34 -2.45 8.85 -3.25
N TRP A 35 -3.21 8.80 -4.36
CA TRP A 35 -4.04 7.65 -4.70
C TRP A 35 -3.21 6.36 -4.87
N ALA A 36 -2.11 6.42 -5.60
CA ALA A 36 -1.21 5.27 -5.74
C ALA A 36 -0.61 4.85 -4.39
N GLY A 37 -0.21 5.82 -3.56
CA GLY A 37 0.27 5.55 -2.20
C GLY A 37 -0.76 4.83 -1.33
N MET A 38 -2.02 5.25 -1.38
CA MET A 38 -3.11 4.57 -0.67
C MET A 38 -3.30 3.14 -1.16
N GLY A 39 -3.27 2.91 -2.47
CA GLY A 39 -3.41 1.57 -3.05
C GLY A 39 -2.32 0.61 -2.59
N ASP A 40 -1.06 1.04 -2.62
CA ASP A 40 0.07 0.25 -2.13
C ASP A 40 -0.01 -0.01 -0.62
N THR A 41 -0.42 1.01 0.15
CA THR A 41 -0.57 0.91 1.61
C THR A 41 -1.62 -0.13 2.00
N MET A 42 -2.78 -0.14 1.32
CA MET A 42 -3.84 -1.12 1.58
C MET A 42 -3.37 -2.55 1.34
N ALA A 43 -2.49 -2.78 0.36
CA ALA A 43 -1.95 -4.11 0.09
C ALA A 43 -1.23 -4.70 1.29
N LYS A 44 -0.57 -3.88 2.11
CA LYS A 44 0.09 -4.36 3.34
C LYS A 44 -0.87 -5.08 4.28
N HIS A 45 -2.10 -4.57 4.43
CA HIS A 45 -3.10 -5.23 5.27
C HIS A 45 -3.62 -6.53 4.65
N TYR A 46 -4.08 -6.45 3.40
CA TYR A 46 -4.72 -7.60 2.77
C TYR A 46 -3.74 -8.73 2.49
N GLU A 47 -2.54 -8.43 2.06
CA GLU A 47 -1.50 -9.44 1.83
C GLU A 47 -1.05 -10.08 3.13
N CYS A 48 -0.76 -9.30 4.19
CA CYS A 48 -0.38 -9.85 5.49
C CYS A 48 -1.43 -10.80 6.05
N THR A 49 -2.69 -10.39 6.04
CA THR A 49 -3.79 -11.17 6.64
C THR A 49 -4.12 -12.42 5.85
N ILE A 50 -4.09 -12.35 4.53
CA ILE A 50 -4.39 -13.51 3.66
C ILE A 50 -3.22 -14.48 3.64
N SER A 51 -1.98 -14.00 3.50
CA SER A 51 -0.81 -14.87 3.40
C SER A 51 -0.50 -15.60 4.70
N SER A 52 -0.72 -14.97 5.86
CA SER A 52 -0.40 -15.56 7.17
C SER A 52 -1.51 -16.40 7.81
N ARG A 53 -2.72 -16.40 7.26
CA ARG A 53 -3.93 -16.93 7.93
C ARG A 53 -3.89 -18.40 8.33
N ASN A 54 -3.07 -19.20 7.65
CA ASN A 54 -2.94 -20.64 7.93
C ASN A 54 -1.64 -20.97 8.69
N ASP A 55 -0.87 -19.96 9.03
CA ASP A 55 0.42 -20.12 9.69
C ASP A 55 0.32 -19.83 11.19
N THR A 56 1.42 -20.09 11.89
CA THR A 56 1.65 -19.62 13.24
C THR A 56 2.77 -18.59 13.20
N PRO A 57 2.46 -17.31 12.97
CA PRO A 57 3.48 -16.29 12.79
C PRO A 57 4.37 -16.13 14.04
N ALA A 58 5.64 -15.81 13.82
CA ALA A 58 6.52 -15.40 14.90
C ALA A 58 5.98 -14.13 15.58
N HIS A 59 6.43 -13.85 16.82
CA HIS A 59 5.92 -12.72 17.60
C HIS A 59 6.00 -11.37 16.85
N SER A 60 7.11 -11.11 16.17
CA SER A 60 7.29 -9.91 15.35
C SER A 60 6.24 -9.82 14.23
N ASP A 61 6.08 -10.91 13.46
CA ASP A 61 5.11 -10.97 12.39
C ASP A 61 3.68 -10.77 12.92
N ALA A 62 3.34 -11.43 14.03
CA ALA A 62 2.02 -11.31 14.66
C ALA A 62 1.72 -9.86 15.09
N MET A 63 2.71 -9.13 15.61
CA MET A 63 2.58 -7.70 15.92
C MET A 63 2.32 -6.87 14.67
N GLY A 64 3.12 -7.07 13.62
CA GLY A 64 2.97 -6.33 12.37
C GLY A 64 1.64 -6.64 11.68
N ILE A 65 1.20 -7.90 11.66
CA ILE A 65 -0.11 -8.30 11.13
C ILE A 65 -1.23 -7.61 11.91
N ALA A 66 -1.16 -7.55 13.24
CA ALA A 66 -2.15 -6.84 14.06
C ALA A 66 -2.17 -5.33 13.75
N LEU A 67 -0.99 -4.71 13.54
CA LEU A 67 -0.87 -3.30 13.17
C LEU A 67 -1.30 -3.01 11.73
N SER A 68 -1.30 -4.00 10.84
CA SER A 68 -1.59 -3.79 9.41
C SER A 68 -2.97 -3.20 9.14
N SER A 69 -3.92 -3.36 10.06
CA SER A 69 -5.24 -2.70 9.97
C SER A 69 -5.15 -1.18 9.86
N MET A 70 -4.08 -0.56 10.41
CA MET A 70 -3.80 0.87 10.28
C MET A 70 -3.36 1.28 8.87
N CYS A 71 -3.04 0.32 8.01
CA CYS A 71 -2.77 0.55 6.59
C CYS A 71 -4.06 0.59 5.75
N ALA A 72 -5.16 0.01 6.21
CA ALA A 72 -6.41 -0.05 5.45
C ALA A 72 -7.53 0.80 6.06
N ALA A 73 -7.75 0.72 7.36
CA ALA A 73 -8.89 1.35 8.02
C ALA A 73 -8.98 2.89 7.81
N PRO A 74 -7.91 3.68 7.93
CA PRO A 74 -7.96 5.11 7.65
C PRO A 74 -8.32 5.40 6.19
N ILE A 75 -7.78 4.63 5.25
CA ILE A 75 -8.01 4.81 3.81
C ILE A 75 -9.47 4.53 3.46
N LEU A 76 -10.03 3.44 3.97
CA LEU A 76 -11.45 3.11 3.78
C LEU A 76 -12.39 4.15 4.41
N ARG A 77 -11.94 4.84 5.45
CA ARG A 77 -12.74 5.86 6.15
C ARG A 77 -12.62 7.23 5.52
N TRP A 78 -11.41 7.67 5.19
CA TRP A 78 -11.12 9.07 4.83
C TRP A 78 -10.46 9.24 3.46
N GLY A 79 -10.17 8.17 2.73
CA GLY A 79 -9.44 8.23 1.46
C GLY A 79 -10.06 9.18 0.44
N LYS A 80 -11.39 9.13 0.28
CA LYS A 80 -12.10 10.06 -0.63
C LYS A 80 -11.98 11.53 -0.20
N GLN A 81 -12.10 11.79 1.11
CA GLN A 81 -11.95 13.14 1.61
C GLN A 81 -10.53 13.65 1.45
N ALA A 82 -9.54 12.82 1.80
CA ALA A 82 -8.12 13.16 1.63
C ALA A 82 -7.75 13.44 0.16
N MET A 83 -8.33 12.69 -0.78
CA MET A 83 -8.18 12.96 -2.23
C MET A 83 -8.71 14.36 -2.58
N ALA A 84 -9.91 14.70 -2.14
CA ALA A 84 -10.51 16.01 -2.40
C ALA A 84 -9.72 17.15 -1.72
N ASP A 85 -9.15 16.91 -0.55
CA ASP A 85 -8.34 17.89 0.17
C ASP A 85 -6.98 18.10 -0.53
N CYS A 86 -6.37 17.03 -1.03
CA CYS A 86 -5.15 17.10 -1.84
C CYS A 86 -5.39 17.85 -3.16
N GLU A 87 -6.50 17.58 -3.87
CA GLU A 87 -6.88 18.34 -5.07
C GLU A 87 -7.11 19.83 -4.78
N ALA A 88 -7.59 20.15 -3.57
CA ALA A 88 -7.80 21.52 -3.13
C ALA A 88 -6.55 22.15 -2.46
N HIS A 89 -5.42 21.43 -2.46
CA HIS A 89 -4.16 21.85 -1.80
C HIS A 89 -4.33 22.23 -0.34
N ARG A 90 -5.16 21.48 0.40
CA ARG A 90 -5.47 21.74 1.81
C ARG A 90 -4.90 20.64 2.70
N VAL A 91 -4.20 21.05 3.73
CA VAL A 91 -3.80 20.15 4.82
C VAL A 91 -4.95 20.06 5.82
N THR A 92 -5.58 18.90 5.92
CA THR A 92 -6.64 18.58 6.86
C THR A 92 -6.22 17.46 7.80
N GLU A 93 -7.02 17.16 8.80
CA GLU A 93 -6.80 16.02 9.68
C GLU A 93 -6.91 14.72 8.90
N GLU A 94 -7.93 14.59 8.04
CA GLU A 94 -8.15 13.41 7.20
C GLU A 94 -6.97 13.15 6.26
N LEU A 95 -6.47 14.17 5.56
CA LEU A 95 -5.28 14.04 4.71
C LEU A 95 -4.05 13.64 5.54
N THR A 96 -3.88 14.22 6.72
CA THR A 96 -2.77 13.91 7.63
C THR A 96 -2.82 12.44 8.07
N GLU A 97 -3.99 11.93 8.46
CA GLU A 97 -4.16 10.52 8.83
C GLU A 97 -3.83 9.56 7.67
N ILE A 98 -4.19 9.92 6.44
CA ILE A 98 -3.81 9.14 5.25
C ILE A 98 -2.31 9.16 5.02
N ILE A 99 -1.67 10.32 5.16
CA ILE A 99 -0.21 10.44 5.04
C ILE A 99 0.51 9.58 6.09
N LEU A 100 0.01 9.59 7.34
CA LEU A 100 0.55 8.75 8.42
C LEU A 100 0.34 7.25 8.14
N ALA A 101 -0.80 6.85 7.58
CA ALA A 101 -1.03 5.48 7.17
C ALA A 101 -0.02 5.04 6.09
N ILE A 102 0.19 5.88 5.06
CA ILE A 102 1.09 5.58 3.95
C ILE A 102 2.55 5.48 4.42
N ILE A 103 3.02 6.39 5.27
CA ILE A 103 4.44 6.48 5.61
C ILE A 103 4.75 5.70 6.88
N VAL A 104 4.00 5.95 7.95
CA VAL A 104 4.33 5.42 9.28
C VAL A 104 3.81 4.00 9.46
N SER A 105 2.51 3.78 9.20
CA SER A 105 1.92 2.45 9.39
C SER A 105 2.54 1.42 8.45
N THR A 106 2.72 1.75 7.18
CA THR A 106 3.42 0.90 6.20
C THR A 106 4.86 0.61 6.64
N GLY A 107 5.57 1.62 7.14
CA GLY A 107 6.93 1.48 7.66
C GLY A 107 7.00 0.49 8.83
N PHE A 108 6.09 0.58 9.80
CA PHE A 108 6.03 -0.38 10.91
C PHE A 108 5.73 -1.79 10.45
N VAL A 109 4.72 -1.99 9.60
CA VAL A 109 4.40 -3.31 9.07
C VAL A 109 5.60 -3.91 8.34
N SER A 110 6.26 -3.13 7.49
CA SER A 110 7.44 -3.59 6.74
C SER A 110 8.66 -3.92 7.62
N ASN A 111 8.75 -3.33 8.82
CA ASN A 111 9.82 -3.65 9.77
C ASN A 111 9.52 -4.89 10.63
N PHE A 112 8.25 -5.19 10.91
CA PHE A 112 7.85 -6.30 11.77
C PHE A 112 7.58 -7.58 11.01
N VAL A 113 7.03 -7.48 9.81
CA VAL A 113 6.49 -8.62 9.05
C VAL A 113 7.50 -9.08 7.99
N GLN A 114 7.73 -10.37 7.93
CA GLN A 114 8.58 -10.96 6.89
C GLN A 114 8.02 -10.70 5.49
N VAL A 115 8.92 -10.65 4.51
CA VAL A 115 8.60 -10.27 3.13
C VAL A 115 7.55 -11.18 2.49
N ASP A 116 7.57 -12.47 2.80
CA ASP A 116 6.64 -13.46 2.21
C ASP A 116 5.17 -13.18 2.59
N TYR A 117 4.92 -12.48 3.70
CA TYR A 117 3.57 -12.06 4.08
C TYR A 117 3.18 -10.69 3.47
N THR A 118 4.15 -9.85 3.11
CA THR A 118 3.90 -8.49 2.61
C THR A 118 4.06 -8.32 1.11
N THR A 119 4.45 -9.38 0.40
CA THR A 119 4.66 -9.40 -1.05
C THR A 119 3.89 -10.59 -1.63
N GLY A 120 2.58 -10.54 -1.51
CA GLY A 120 1.67 -11.59 -1.96
C GLY A 120 1.22 -11.41 -3.41
N MET A 121 -0.04 -11.78 -3.68
CA MET A 121 -0.60 -11.79 -5.03
C MET A 121 -0.65 -10.40 -5.66
N ALA A 122 -0.96 -9.34 -4.91
CA ALA A 122 -1.07 -8.00 -5.46
C ALA A 122 0.27 -7.49 -6.00
N HIS A 123 1.34 -7.66 -5.24
CA HIS A 123 2.69 -7.32 -5.68
C HIS A 123 3.23 -8.26 -6.76
N ALA A 124 2.90 -9.56 -6.71
CA ALA A 124 3.27 -10.50 -7.77
C ALA A 124 2.63 -10.11 -9.12
N MET A 125 1.38 -9.65 -9.10
CA MET A 125 0.73 -9.11 -10.31
C MET A 125 1.44 -7.87 -10.82
N TYR A 126 1.79 -6.92 -9.95
CA TYR A 126 2.58 -5.75 -10.37
C TYR A 126 3.89 -6.19 -11.03
N ASN A 127 4.64 -7.09 -10.41
CA ASN A 127 5.91 -7.57 -10.96
C ASN A 127 5.71 -8.21 -12.35
N GLY A 128 4.64 -8.99 -12.53
CA GLY A 128 4.26 -9.53 -13.84
C GLY A 128 3.89 -8.46 -14.86
N PHE A 129 3.24 -7.37 -14.43
CA PHE A 129 2.82 -6.28 -15.31
C PHE A 129 3.98 -5.40 -15.76
N THR A 130 5.11 -5.36 -15.04
CA THR A 130 6.28 -4.56 -15.44
C THR A 130 6.87 -4.97 -16.78
N ILE A 131 6.61 -6.22 -17.23
CA ILE A 131 7.07 -6.70 -18.54
C ILE A 131 6.07 -6.40 -19.69
N LEU A 132 4.90 -5.85 -19.39
CA LEU A 132 3.88 -5.54 -20.39
C LEU A 132 4.14 -4.14 -20.99
N PRO A 133 4.31 -4.03 -22.32
CA PRO A 133 4.53 -2.73 -22.97
C PRO A 133 3.43 -1.70 -22.69
N SER A 134 2.19 -2.15 -22.48
CA SER A 134 1.05 -1.29 -22.14
C SER A 134 1.19 -0.63 -20.76
N THR A 135 1.82 -1.28 -19.81
CA THR A 135 2.04 -0.73 -18.46
C THR A 135 3.01 0.44 -18.52
N GLU A 136 4.10 0.29 -19.26
CA GLU A 136 5.08 1.35 -19.49
C GLU A 136 4.48 2.49 -20.34
N ALA A 137 3.82 2.17 -21.44
CA ALA A 137 3.24 3.16 -22.35
C ALA A 137 2.17 4.05 -21.67
N ASN A 138 1.43 3.52 -20.71
CA ASN A 138 0.41 4.27 -19.96
C ASN A 138 0.94 4.91 -18.68
N HIS A 139 2.22 4.76 -18.37
CA HIS A 139 2.87 5.31 -17.17
C HIS A 139 2.12 4.97 -15.88
N HIS A 140 1.68 3.71 -15.73
CA HIS A 140 1.01 3.26 -14.52
C HIS A 140 1.97 3.30 -13.33
N LEU A 141 1.50 3.89 -12.23
CA LEU A 141 2.25 3.90 -10.97
C LEU A 141 2.15 2.53 -10.28
N HIS A 142 3.17 2.20 -9.49
CA HIS A 142 3.22 0.95 -8.72
C HIS A 142 1.92 0.68 -7.96
N GLY A 143 1.50 1.62 -7.11
CA GLY A 143 0.30 1.46 -6.29
C GLY A 143 -1.02 1.39 -7.08
N GLU A 144 -1.07 1.94 -8.30
CA GLU A 144 -2.23 1.78 -9.19
C GLU A 144 -2.41 0.31 -9.59
N VAL A 145 -1.32 -0.36 -9.95
CA VAL A 145 -1.37 -1.78 -10.35
C VAL A 145 -1.55 -2.67 -9.14
N VAL A 146 -0.89 -2.35 -8.02
CA VAL A 146 -1.05 -3.08 -6.76
C VAL A 146 -2.48 -3.00 -6.25
N SER A 147 -3.14 -1.83 -6.32
CA SER A 147 -4.54 -1.69 -5.91
C SER A 147 -5.47 -2.59 -6.74
N TYR A 148 -5.26 -2.68 -8.05
CA TYR A 148 -5.98 -3.65 -8.88
C TYR A 148 -5.68 -5.10 -8.44
N GLY A 149 -4.44 -5.39 -8.09
CA GLY A 149 -4.03 -6.70 -7.56
C GLY A 149 -4.76 -7.09 -6.27
N ILE A 150 -5.06 -6.13 -5.39
CA ILE A 150 -5.90 -6.37 -4.19
C ILE A 150 -7.29 -6.86 -4.59
N LEU A 151 -7.93 -6.20 -5.55
CA LEU A 151 -9.27 -6.57 -6.00
C LEU A 151 -9.31 -7.99 -6.59
N VAL A 152 -8.29 -8.35 -7.37
CA VAL A 152 -8.13 -9.71 -7.91
C VAL A 152 -7.92 -10.70 -6.78
N MET A 153 -7.04 -10.41 -5.82
CA MET A 153 -6.74 -11.27 -4.67
C MET A 153 -7.99 -11.54 -3.84
N LEU A 154 -8.75 -10.49 -3.49
CA LEU A 154 -10.00 -10.61 -2.75
C LEU A 154 -11.07 -11.41 -3.53
N THR A 155 -11.08 -11.27 -4.87
CA THR A 155 -11.98 -12.04 -5.73
C THR A 155 -11.62 -13.53 -5.74
N VAL A 156 -10.35 -13.86 -5.89
CA VAL A 156 -9.83 -15.25 -5.85
C VAL A 156 -10.10 -15.89 -4.49
N ASP A 157 -9.94 -15.09 -3.42
CA ASP A 157 -10.20 -15.53 -2.04
C ASP A 157 -11.70 -15.53 -1.65
N LYS A 158 -12.58 -15.16 -2.58
CA LYS A 158 -14.04 -15.10 -2.42
C LYS A 158 -14.51 -14.11 -1.34
N GLN A 159 -13.73 -13.11 -1.04
CA GLN A 159 -14.07 -12.01 -0.14
C GLN A 159 -14.78 -10.89 -0.90
N TYR A 160 -15.90 -11.18 -1.52
CA TYR A 160 -16.60 -10.26 -2.44
C TYR A 160 -17.10 -8.99 -1.76
N GLU A 161 -17.60 -9.08 -0.54
CA GLU A 161 -18.09 -7.92 0.22
C GLU A 161 -16.94 -6.95 0.53
N GLU A 162 -15.78 -7.49 0.95
CA GLU A 162 -14.61 -6.66 1.23
C GLU A 162 -14.00 -6.07 -0.05
N ARG A 163 -13.99 -6.83 -1.14
CA ARG A 163 -13.60 -6.31 -2.45
C ARG A 163 -14.47 -5.11 -2.86
N ASP A 164 -15.78 -5.22 -2.72
CA ASP A 164 -16.73 -4.18 -3.11
C ASP A 164 -16.59 -2.95 -2.19
N ARG A 165 -16.25 -3.15 -0.92
CA ARG A 165 -15.91 -2.09 0.02
C ARG A 165 -14.62 -1.35 -0.36
N VAL A 166 -13.61 -2.07 -0.82
CA VAL A 166 -12.34 -1.48 -1.31
C VAL A 166 -12.56 -0.69 -2.58
N MET A 167 -13.45 -1.15 -3.47
CA MET A 167 -13.79 -0.46 -4.71
C MET A 167 -14.60 0.83 -4.50
N ALA A 168 -15.36 0.93 -3.42
CA ALA A 168 -16.28 2.04 -3.14
C ALA A 168 -15.56 3.32 -2.71
#